data_172af057dc9dba7361b9de6cf3da05c5
#
_entry.id   172af057dc9dba7361b9de6cf3da05c5
#
_cell.length_a   1.000
_cell.length_b   1.000
_cell.length_c   1.000
_cell.angle_alpha   90.00
_cell.angle_beta   90.00
_cell.angle_gamma   90.00
#
_symmetry.space_group_name_H-M   'P 1'
#
loop_
_entity.id
_entity.type
_entity.pdbx_description
1 polymer ?
#
loop_
_entity_poly.entity_id
_entity_poly.type
_entity_poly.pdbx_seq_one_letter_code
_entity_poly.pdbx_strand_id
1 'polypeptide(L)'
;MRKIFCVMALLSAFCISQGALAQQPIRVNCGGASYTDSKGQVWQADTGFTGGSEETRASAVTGTSDPLLYEDYRRNPTGYSFAVPNGLYQVNLYFTEANPSSEVVGGRVFNVSLQGTVVFSHLDIFAAAGANAALIKSANVSVTGGNLTIGFVSVSGLSPKISAIEILPLPASPALVLNFKYPDGTPVAGTINYSVSSSLLSFQGNAPLSNGTAQCVLFANPSEMGLSAQFQINLNLTDTAGHTLWQMSVNMNPAQVNIGAVQSSALNVVVQKL
;
A
#
# COMPACT_ATOMS: atom_id res chain seq x y z
N MET A 1 -42.39 21.46 9.13
CA MET A 1 -42.00 20.56 8.02
C MET A 1 -41.66 21.40 6.81
N ARG A 2 -40.38 21.75 6.61
CA ARG A 2 -39.93 22.48 5.42
C ARG A 2 -39.38 21.43 4.42
N LYS A 3 -39.98 21.41 3.26
CA LYS A 3 -39.58 20.52 2.16
C LYS A 3 -38.20 20.93 1.64
N ILE A 4 -37.23 20.04 1.73
CA ILE A 4 -35.92 20.17 1.11
C ILE A 4 -36.08 19.89 -0.38
N PHE A 5 -35.95 20.90 -1.23
CA PHE A 5 -35.84 20.71 -2.67
C PHE A 5 -34.41 20.23 -2.97
N CYS A 6 -34.29 18.96 -3.31
CA CYS A 6 -33.07 18.39 -3.82
C CYS A 6 -32.93 18.79 -5.29
N VAL A 7 -32.05 19.73 -5.61
CA VAL A 7 -31.65 20.00 -6.99
C VAL A 7 -30.73 18.85 -7.41
N MET A 8 -31.25 17.89 -8.18
CA MET A 8 -30.45 16.90 -8.88
C MET A 8 -29.62 17.63 -9.94
N ALA A 9 -28.35 17.92 -9.64
CA ALA A 9 -27.38 18.25 -10.67
C ALA A 9 -26.97 16.94 -11.35
N LEU A 10 -27.32 16.79 -12.63
CA LEU A 10 -26.83 15.70 -13.47
C LEU A 10 -25.29 15.73 -13.45
N LEU A 11 -24.68 14.69 -12.91
CA LEU A 11 -23.25 14.45 -12.98
C LEU A 11 -22.89 14.01 -14.41
N SER A 12 -22.58 14.97 -15.29
CA SER A 12 -21.74 14.68 -16.45
C SER A 12 -20.28 14.66 -15.95
N ALA A 13 -19.80 13.49 -15.60
CA ALA A 13 -18.39 13.29 -15.26
C ALA A 13 -17.55 13.48 -16.53
N PHE A 14 -17.07 14.70 -16.74
CA PHE A 14 -16.02 14.95 -17.72
C PHE A 14 -14.70 14.55 -17.07
N CYS A 15 -14.32 13.28 -17.26
CA CYS A 15 -13.08 12.72 -16.76
C CYS A 15 -11.94 13.21 -17.64
N ILE A 16 -11.27 14.29 -17.24
CA ILE A 16 -9.95 14.61 -17.79
C ILE A 16 -8.95 13.77 -17.00
N SER A 17 -8.61 12.61 -17.55
CA SER A 17 -7.54 11.78 -17.02
C SER A 17 -6.21 12.44 -17.32
N GLN A 18 -5.64 13.17 -16.36
CA GLN A 18 -4.19 13.25 -16.27
C GLN A 18 -3.74 11.91 -15.72
N GLY A 19 -3.34 11.02 -16.62
CA GLY A 19 -2.75 9.74 -16.23
C GLY A 19 -1.50 10.01 -15.39
N ALA A 20 -1.62 9.88 -14.08
CA ALA A 20 -0.44 9.63 -13.28
C ALA A 20 0.20 8.38 -13.90
N LEU A 21 1.40 8.52 -14.44
CA LEU A 21 2.15 7.37 -14.94
C LEU A 21 2.20 6.36 -13.79
N ALA A 22 1.58 5.20 -14.00
CA ALA A 22 1.58 4.15 -12.99
C ALA A 22 3.04 3.88 -12.66
N GLN A 23 3.40 4.06 -11.38
CA GLN A 23 4.76 3.80 -10.96
C GLN A 23 5.09 2.35 -11.26
N GLN A 24 6.22 2.14 -11.93
CA GLN A 24 6.68 0.81 -12.26
C GLN A 24 7.19 0.09 -11.00
N PRO A 25 6.98 -1.21 -10.89
CA PRO A 25 7.59 -2.02 -9.85
C PRO A 25 9.11 -1.84 -9.81
N ILE A 26 9.68 -1.75 -8.61
CA ILE A 26 11.11 -1.80 -8.40
C ILE A 26 11.47 -3.24 -8.05
N ARG A 27 12.44 -3.82 -8.76
CA ARG A 27 12.95 -5.17 -8.53
C ARG A 27 14.46 -5.12 -8.48
N VAL A 28 15.05 -5.67 -7.42
CA VAL A 28 16.50 -5.67 -7.18
C VAL A 28 16.97 -7.08 -6.86
N ASN A 29 17.97 -7.57 -7.60
CA ASN A 29 18.72 -8.77 -7.29
C ASN A 29 19.83 -8.40 -6.30
N CYS A 30 19.61 -8.62 -5.01
CA CYS A 30 20.50 -8.17 -3.95
C CYS A 30 21.82 -8.95 -3.96
N GLY A 31 22.94 -8.24 -4.01
CA GLY A 31 24.26 -8.84 -4.10
C GLY A 31 24.63 -9.37 -5.47
N GLY A 32 23.75 -9.24 -6.47
CA GLY A 32 23.95 -9.79 -7.81
C GLY A 32 23.87 -8.77 -8.94
N ALA A 33 24.19 -9.23 -10.15
CA ALA A 33 23.98 -8.51 -11.39
C ALA A 33 22.49 -8.48 -11.78
N SER A 34 22.15 -7.75 -12.84
CA SER A 34 20.77 -7.77 -13.35
C SER A 34 20.37 -9.18 -13.79
N TYR A 35 19.11 -9.53 -13.49
CA TYR A 35 18.55 -10.83 -13.78
C TYR A 35 17.18 -10.68 -14.46
N THR A 36 16.85 -11.52 -15.43
CA THR A 36 15.51 -11.61 -16.01
C THR A 36 14.88 -12.92 -15.56
N ASP A 37 13.75 -12.83 -14.88
CA ASP A 37 13.06 -13.99 -14.33
C ASP A 37 12.28 -14.78 -15.40
N SER A 38 11.72 -15.92 -15.01
CA SER A 38 10.95 -16.82 -15.88
C SER A 38 9.66 -16.17 -16.44
N LYS A 39 9.22 -15.04 -15.88
CA LYS A 39 8.07 -14.25 -16.34
C LYS A 39 8.49 -13.11 -17.27
N GLY A 40 9.79 -12.96 -17.57
CA GLY A 40 10.32 -11.85 -18.35
C GLY A 40 10.45 -10.54 -17.58
N GLN A 41 10.37 -10.57 -16.25
CA GLN A 41 10.52 -9.38 -15.40
C GLN A 41 12.01 -9.13 -15.14
N VAL A 42 12.42 -7.88 -15.30
CA VAL A 42 13.81 -7.50 -15.07
C VAL A 42 14.03 -7.10 -13.62
N TRP A 43 14.95 -7.77 -12.97
CA TRP A 43 15.51 -7.45 -11.67
C TRP A 43 16.81 -6.68 -11.90
N GLN A 44 16.90 -5.49 -11.37
CA GLN A 44 18.09 -4.64 -11.50
C GLN A 44 19.25 -5.24 -10.68
N ALA A 45 20.46 -4.92 -11.08
CA ALA A 45 21.63 -5.18 -10.24
C ALA A 45 21.48 -4.54 -8.86
N ASP A 46 22.18 -5.08 -7.88
CA ASP A 46 22.10 -4.63 -6.49
C ASP A 46 22.35 -3.12 -6.35
N THR A 47 21.37 -2.42 -5.81
CA THR A 47 21.37 -0.97 -5.66
C THR A 47 20.49 -0.54 -4.47
N GLY A 48 20.73 0.68 -3.98
CA GLY A 48 19.95 1.25 -2.88
C GLY A 48 20.35 0.74 -1.49
N PHE A 49 21.36 -0.09 -1.38
CA PHE A 49 21.82 -0.70 -0.13
C PHE A 49 22.66 0.24 0.74
N THR A 50 22.67 -0.08 2.02
CA THR A 50 23.61 0.46 3.00
C THR A 50 24.25 -0.70 3.74
N GLY A 51 25.59 -0.73 3.77
CA GLY A 51 26.36 -1.78 4.42
C GLY A 51 26.31 -3.14 3.73
N GLY A 52 26.94 -4.10 4.35
CA GLY A 52 27.01 -5.47 3.86
C GLY A 52 27.97 -5.71 2.71
N SER A 53 28.06 -6.97 2.32
CA SER A 53 28.89 -7.46 1.21
C SER A 53 28.06 -8.34 0.27
N GLU A 54 28.44 -8.33 -0.99
CA GLU A 54 27.92 -9.27 -1.99
C GLU A 54 28.48 -10.65 -1.74
N GLU A 55 27.64 -11.65 -1.82
CA GLU A 55 28.04 -13.06 -1.76
C GLU A 55 27.17 -13.86 -2.73
N THR A 56 27.80 -14.88 -3.34
CA THR A 56 27.12 -15.84 -4.20
C THR A 56 27.28 -17.23 -3.61
N ARG A 57 26.21 -18.00 -3.62
CA ARG A 57 26.24 -19.40 -3.23
C ARG A 57 25.32 -20.18 -4.16
N ALA A 58 25.93 -20.84 -5.13
CA ALA A 58 25.20 -21.74 -6.00
C ALA A 58 24.62 -22.89 -5.18
N SER A 59 23.30 -23.03 -5.23
CA SER A 59 22.57 -24.10 -4.58
C SER A 59 21.30 -24.43 -5.37
N ALA A 60 20.86 -25.68 -5.28
CA ALA A 60 19.60 -26.09 -5.87
C ALA A 60 18.44 -25.57 -5.01
N VAL A 61 18.02 -24.33 -5.23
CA VAL A 61 16.92 -23.71 -4.48
C VAL A 61 15.58 -24.27 -4.93
N THR A 62 14.83 -24.82 -3.98
CA THR A 62 13.50 -25.39 -4.20
C THR A 62 12.38 -24.37 -3.93
N GLY A 63 11.16 -24.66 -4.37
CA GLY A 63 10.00 -23.80 -4.12
C GLY A 63 9.92 -22.54 -4.98
N THR A 64 10.69 -22.48 -6.07
CA THR A 64 10.70 -21.36 -7.02
C THR A 64 10.90 -21.84 -8.46
N SER A 65 10.40 -21.06 -9.43
CA SER A 65 10.76 -21.20 -10.86
C SER A 65 12.04 -20.44 -11.23
N ASP A 66 12.56 -19.61 -10.33
CA ASP A 66 13.69 -18.72 -10.56
C ASP A 66 14.78 -18.92 -9.49
N PRO A 67 15.43 -20.10 -9.46
CA PRO A 67 16.41 -20.43 -8.42
C PRO A 67 17.61 -19.49 -8.43
N LEU A 68 18.05 -19.01 -9.58
CA LEU A 68 19.18 -18.09 -9.71
C LEU A 68 19.00 -16.77 -8.96
N LEU A 69 17.76 -16.30 -8.80
CA LEU A 69 17.45 -15.10 -8.04
C LEU A 69 17.81 -15.22 -6.53
N TYR A 70 18.07 -16.44 -6.05
CA TYR A 70 18.38 -16.72 -4.66
C TYR A 70 19.85 -17.09 -4.42
N GLU A 71 20.63 -17.28 -5.47
CA GLU A 71 22.05 -17.65 -5.37
C GLU A 71 22.90 -16.47 -4.94
N ASP A 72 22.65 -15.29 -5.53
CA ASP A 72 23.25 -14.04 -5.08
C ASP A 72 22.49 -13.49 -3.86
N TYR A 73 23.21 -12.84 -2.96
CA TYR A 73 22.60 -12.17 -1.82
C TYR A 73 23.54 -11.13 -1.23
N ARG A 74 22.95 -10.12 -0.61
CA ARG A 74 23.71 -9.20 0.24
C ARG A 74 23.72 -9.73 1.67
N ARG A 75 24.91 -10.00 2.18
CA ARG A 75 25.14 -10.41 3.57
C ARG A 75 25.39 -9.18 4.45
N ASN A 76 24.77 -9.18 5.64
CA ASN A 76 24.90 -8.13 6.65
C ASN A 76 24.53 -6.71 6.16
N PRO A 77 23.45 -6.54 5.36
CA PRO A 77 22.96 -5.21 5.06
C PRO A 77 22.47 -4.55 6.35
N THR A 78 22.67 -3.24 6.49
CA THR A 78 21.96 -2.46 7.50
C THR A 78 20.63 -1.95 6.97
N GLY A 79 20.49 -1.77 5.66
CA GLY A 79 19.23 -1.39 5.03
C GLY A 79 19.30 -1.18 3.53
N TYR A 80 18.14 -0.81 2.98
CA TYR A 80 17.93 -0.34 1.62
C TYR A 80 17.06 0.91 1.63
N SER A 81 17.24 1.78 0.64
CA SER A 81 16.43 2.97 0.44
C SER A 81 16.15 3.20 -1.04
N PHE A 82 14.88 3.45 -1.36
CA PHE A 82 14.42 3.66 -2.73
C PHE A 82 13.59 4.94 -2.82
N ALA A 83 13.96 5.84 -3.72
CA ALA A 83 13.13 7.01 -4.03
C ALA A 83 11.84 6.55 -4.73
N VAL A 84 10.71 6.79 -4.10
CA VAL A 84 9.37 6.43 -4.60
C VAL A 84 8.39 7.56 -4.29
N PRO A 85 7.37 7.81 -5.11
CA PRO A 85 6.29 8.73 -4.77
C PRO A 85 5.61 8.35 -3.45
N ASN A 86 4.97 9.32 -2.81
CA ASN A 86 4.10 9.02 -1.68
C ASN A 86 2.96 8.10 -2.11
N GLY A 87 2.65 7.10 -1.30
CA GLY A 87 1.65 6.09 -1.63
C GLY A 87 1.75 4.83 -0.79
N LEU A 88 0.91 3.87 -1.11
CA LEU A 88 0.90 2.55 -0.50
C LEU A 88 1.67 1.57 -1.38
N TYR A 89 2.50 0.74 -0.76
CA TYR A 89 3.35 -0.24 -1.45
C TYR A 89 3.25 -1.60 -0.78
N GLN A 90 3.29 -2.66 -1.58
CA GLN A 90 3.64 -3.99 -1.11
C GLN A 90 5.13 -4.22 -1.32
N VAL A 91 5.82 -4.61 -0.26
CA VAL A 91 7.24 -4.98 -0.31
C VAL A 91 7.35 -6.49 -0.14
N ASN A 92 7.90 -7.15 -1.15
CA ASN A 92 8.22 -8.57 -1.13
C ASN A 92 9.73 -8.74 -0.94
N LEU A 93 10.12 -9.47 0.08
CA LEU A 93 11.51 -9.75 0.45
C LEU A 93 11.78 -11.24 0.23
N TYR A 94 12.82 -11.54 -0.52
CA TYR A 94 13.18 -12.88 -0.96
C TYR A 94 14.39 -13.38 -0.21
N PHE A 95 14.29 -14.56 0.37
CA PHE A 95 15.31 -15.18 1.20
C PHE A 95 15.50 -16.65 0.85
N THR A 96 16.69 -17.16 1.08
CA THR A 96 16.97 -18.58 1.20
C THR A 96 18.06 -18.81 2.23
N GLU A 97 18.02 -19.92 2.98
CA GLU A 97 19.16 -20.34 3.80
C GLU A 97 19.91 -21.46 3.10
N ALA A 98 21.11 -21.14 2.65
CA ALA A 98 21.99 -22.03 1.94
C ALA A 98 23.37 -22.14 2.60
N ASN A 99 23.53 -21.61 3.82
CA ASN A 99 24.78 -21.71 4.56
C ASN A 99 24.71 -22.86 5.58
N PRO A 100 25.48 -23.94 5.42
CA PRO A 100 25.46 -25.09 6.32
C PRO A 100 25.64 -24.73 7.81
N SER A 101 26.34 -23.63 8.11
CA SER A 101 26.52 -23.16 9.49
C SER A 101 25.27 -22.54 10.11
N SER A 102 24.26 -22.20 9.31
CA SER A 102 22.99 -21.63 9.76
C SER A 102 21.76 -22.43 9.33
N GLU A 103 21.96 -23.62 8.75
CA GLU A 103 20.91 -24.60 8.45
C GLU A 103 20.45 -25.32 9.73
N VAL A 104 20.10 -24.54 10.74
CA VAL A 104 19.57 -24.97 12.05
C VAL A 104 18.68 -23.85 12.59
N VAL A 105 17.62 -24.23 13.31
CA VAL A 105 16.75 -23.26 14.00
C VAL A 105 17.58 -22.38 14.93
N GLY A 106 17.44 -21.07 14.82
CA GLY A 106 18.24 -20.10 15.57
C GLY A 106 19.59 -19.75 14.91
N GLY A 107 19.96 -20.42 13.81
CA GLY A 107 21.25 -20.21 13.13
C GLY A 107 21.42 -18.83 12.50
N ARG A 108 20.32 -18.19 12.13
CA ARG A 108 20.25 -16.79 11.66
C ARG A 108 18.90 -16.20 12.01
N VAL A 109 18.87 -15.29 12.96
CA VAL A 109 17.64 -14.62 13.41
C VAL A 109 17.83 -13.11 13.35
N PHE A 110 16.93 -12.41 12.70
CA PHE A 110 16.98 -10.97 12.56
C PHE A 110 15.59 -10.34 12.46
N ASN A 111 15.53 -9.04 12.71
CA ASN A 111 14.34 -8.25 12.51
C ASN A 111 14.42 -7.51 11.17
N VAL A 112 13.27 -7.35 10.53
CA VAL A 112 13.12 -6.49 9.35
C VAL A 112 12.12 -5.39 9.66
N SER A 113 12.49 -4.16 9.31
CA SER A 113 11.61 -2.98 9.43
C SER A 113 11.34 -2.34 8.08
N LEU A 114 10.14 -1.79 7.93
CA LEU A 114 9.76 -0.89 6.83
C LEU A 114 9.42 0.47 7.44
N GLN A 115 9.98 1.55 6.91
CA GLN A 115 9.79 2.93 7.43
C GLN A 115 10.06 3.01 8.95
N GLY A 116 11.08 2.29 9.45
CA GLY A 116 11.43 2.23 10.86
C GLY A 116 10.54 1.33 11.73
N THR A 117 9.41 0.84 11.22
CA THR A 117 8.51 -0.06 11.96
C THR A 117 8.88 -1.51 11.69
N VAL A 118 9.09 -2.33 12.74
CA VAL A 118 9.38 -3.77 12.60
C VAL A 118 8.15 -4.48 12.04
N VAL A 119 8.30 -5.08 10.86
CA VAL A 119 7.24 -5.85 10.17
C VAL A 119 7.45 -7.36 10.29
N PHE A 120 8.70 -7.81 10.39
CA PHE A 120 9.05 -9.21 10.67
C PHE A 120 10.02 -9.24 11.84
N SER A 121 9.50 -9.68 12.99
CA SER A 121 10.26 -9.85 14.22
C SER A 121 10.81 -11.28 14.28
N HIS A 122 12.08 -11.42 14.67
CA HIS A 122 12.74 -12.71 14.85
C HIS A 122 12.62 -13.63 13.62
N LEU A 123 12.78 -13.08 12.41
CA LEU A 123 12.78 -13.87 11.19
C LEU A 123 13.95 -14.85 11.22
N ASP A 124 13.62 -16.14 11.20
CA ASP A 124 14.54 -17.26 11.02
C ASP A 124 14.20 -17.92 9.69
N ILE A 125 15.09 -17.79 8.71
CA ILE A 125 14.85 -18.28 7.34
C ILE A 125 14.76 -19.80 7.34
N PHE A 126 15.68 -20.48 8.07
CA PHE A 126 15.70 -21.94 8.12
C PHE A 126 14.47 -22.50 8.86
N ALA A 127 14.09 -21.92 9.98
CA ALA A 127 12.88 -22.34 10.69
C ALA A 127 11.60 -22.16 9.86
N ALA A 128 11.57 -21.14 8.98
CA ALA A 128 10.40 -20.83 8.16
C ALA A 128 10.29 -21.67 6.88
N ALA A 129 11.40 -22.05 6.26
CA ALA A 129 11.40 -22.70 4.95
C ALA A 129 12.33 -23.92 4.83
N GLY A 130 13.26 -24.12 5.76
CA GLY A 130 14.30 -25.14 5.67
C GLY A 130 15.52 -24.70 4.84
N ALA A 131 16.44 -25.65 4.62
CA ALA A 131 17.63 -25.41 3.82
C ALA A 131 17.31 -25.34 2.32
N ASN A 132 17.97 -24.44 1.60
CA ASN A 132 17.89 -24.31 0.15
C ASN A 132 16.46 -24.21 -0.38
N ALA A 133 15.57 -23.57 0.36
CA ALA A 133 14.19 -23.34 -0.04
C ALA A 133 13.89 -21.82 -0.14
N ALA A 134 13.14 -21.46 -1.16
CA ALA A 134 12.71 -20.08 -1.38
C ALA A 134 11.72 -19.65 -0.28
N LEU A 135 11.97 -18.51 0.35
CA LEU A 135 11.08 -17.87 1.30
C LEU A 135 10.76 -16.45 0.81
N ILE A 136 9.50 -16.13 0.68
CA ILE A 136 9.04 -14.77 0.40
C ILE A 136 8.28 -14.26 1.62
N LYS A 137 8.64 -13.07 2.07
CA LYS A 137 7.92 -12.35 3.12
C LYS A 137 7.37 -11.06 2.54
N SER A 138 6.06 -10.82 2.70
CA SER A 138 5.36 -9.67 2.14
C SER A 138 4.78 -8.80 3.24
N ALA A 139 4.92 -7.49 3.11
CA ALA A 139 4.27 -6.51 3.98
C ALA A 139 3.88 -5.26 3.19
N ASN A 140 2.80 -4.62 3.61
CA ASN A 140 2.38 -3.34 3.05
C ASN A 140 2.98 -2.20 3.88
N VAL A 141 3.31 -1.09 3.21
CA VAL A 141 3.88 0.10 3.83
C VAL A 141 3.37 1.36 3.15
N SER A 142 3.07 2.38 3.96
CA SER A 142 2.73 3.72 3.46
C SER A 142 3.98 4.60 3.44
N VAL A 143 4.25 5.23 2.32
CA VAL A 143 5.34 6.19 2.14
C VAL A 143 4.76 7.59 2.09
N THR A 144 5.27 8.48 2.95
CA THR A 144 4.85 9.89 3.02
C THR A 144 5.99 10.89 2.82
N GLY A 145 7.24 10.41 2.79
CA GLY A 145 8.45 11.23 2.66
C GLY A 145 9.22 11.05 1.34
N GLY A 146 8.61 10.46 0.31
CA GLY A 146 9.26 10.27 -0.99
C GLY A 146 10.34 9.16 -1.03
N ASN A 147 10.53 8.45 0.09
CA ASN A 147 11.54 7.39 0.22
C ASN A 147 10.95 6.18 0.95
N LEU A 148 11.14 4.99 0.39
CA LEU A 148 10.84 3.72 1.04
C LEU A 148 12.13 3.14 1.62
N THR A 149 12.14 2.91 2.94
CA THR A 149 13.30 2.36 3.64
C THR A 149 13.02 0.98 4.21
N ILE A 150 14.00 0.10 4.09
CA ILE A 150 14.01 -1.27 4.64
C ILE A 150 15.21 -1.38 5.56
N GLY A 151 15.01 -1.79 6.80
CA GLY A 151 16.08 -1.96 7.79
C GLY A 151 16.23 -3.42 8.21
N PHE A 152 17.47 -3.83 8.52
CA PHE A 152 17.81 -5.15 8.99
C PHE A 152 18.61 -5.05 10.30
N VAL A 153 18.16 -5.77 11.34
CA VAL A 153 18.83 -5.77 12.65
C VAL A 153 19.01 -7.22 13.10
N SER A 154 20.26 -7.64 13.30
CA SER A 154 20.59 -8.97 13.83
C SER A 154 20.02 -9.14 15.23
N VAL A 155 19.49 -10.33 15.51
CA VAL A 155 19.03 -10.73 16.85
C VAL A 155 19.95 -11.81 17.40
N SER A 156 20.18 -12.89 16.67
CA SER A 156 21.09 -13.97 17.06
C SER A 156 21.61 -14.76 15.85
N GLY A 157 22.65 -15.56 16.07
CA GLY A 157 23.27 -16.38 15.04
C GLY A 157 24.04 -15.56 14.01
N LEU A 158 24.00 -15.98 12.75
CA LEU A 158 24.67 -15.27 11.66
C LEU A 158 23.94 -13.96 11.31
N SER A 159 24.69 -13.02 10.71
CA SER A 159 24.18 -11.72 10.27
C SER A 159 23.02 -11.87 9.27
N PRO A 160 22.11 -10.85 9.17
CA PRO A 160 21.04 -10.82 8.19
C PRO A 160 21.54 -11.05 6.77
N LYS A 161 20.67 -11.55 5.90
CA LYS A 161 20.89 -11.64 4.45
C LYS A 161 19.59 -11.37 3.72
N ILE A 162 19.70 -10.98 2.45
CA ILE A 162 18.58 -10.77 1.53
C ILE A 162 19.01 -11.13 0.11
N SER A 163 18.20 -11.90 -0.60
CA SER A 163 18.49 -12.30 -1.99
C SER A 163 17.84 -11.38 -3.02
N ALA A 164 16.59 -10.95 -2.81
CA ALA A 164 15.96 -10.00 -3.71
C ALA A 164 14.89 -9.16 -3.01
N ILE A 165 14.60 -8.00 -3.58
CA ILE A 165 13.58 -7.06 -3.13
C ILE A 165 12.68 -6.72 -4.30
N GLU A 166 11.36 -6.83 -4.11
CA GLU A 166 10.36 -6.32 -5.03
C GLU A 166 9.46 -5.32 -4.30
N ILE A 167 9.28 -4.15 -4.90
CA ILE A 167 8.41 -3.08 -4.40
C ILE A 167 7.33 -2.85 -5.44
N LEU A 168 6.10 -3.18 -5.10
CA LEU A 168 4.93 -3.04 -5.96
C LEU A 168 4.12 -1.84 -5.47
N PRO A 169 3.91 -0.82 -6.32
CA PRO A 169 2.97 0.22 -5.97
C PRO A 169 1.57 -0.40 -5.87
N LEU A 170 0.91 -0.17 -4.75
CA LEU A 170 -0.49 -0.52 -4.61
C LEU A 170 -1.35 0.66 -5.08
N PRO A 171 -2.49 0.41 -5.71
CA PRO A 171 -3.40 1.49 -6.03
C PRO A 171 -3.76 2.23 -4.74
N ALA A 172 -3.84 3.55 -4.81
CA ALA A 172 -4.36 4.33 -3.70
C ALA A 172 -5.77 3.81 -3.37
N SER A 173 -6.06 3.67 -2.07
CA SER A 173 -7.44 3.35 -1.68
C SER A 173 -8.38 4.38 -2.28
N PRO A 174 -9.47 3.97 -2.95
CA PRO A 174 -10.40 4.92 -3.51
C PRO A 174 -10.88 5.86 -2.42
N ALA A 175 -10.67 7.13 -2.64
CA ALA A 175 -11.09 8.17 -1.74
C ALA A 175 -12.07 9.11 -2.43
N LEU A 176 -13.14 9.45 -1.74
CA LEU A 176 -14.07 10.47 -2.17
C LEU A 176 -13.63 11.80 -1.54
N VAL A 177 -13.27 12.76 -2.38
CA VAL A 177 -12.96 14.12 -1.92
C VAL A 177 -14.24 14.94 -1.96
N LEU A 178 -14.62 15.50 -0.82
CA LEU A 178 -15.82 16.30 -0.63
C LEU A 178 -15.42 17.72 -0.29
N ASN A 179 -15.89 18.69 -1.07
CA ASN A 179 -15.66 20.10 -0.84
C ASN A 179 -17.00 20.75 -0.44
N PHE A 180 -17.05 21.33 0.74
CA PHE A 180 -18.23 21.98 1.28
C PHE A 180 -17.99 23.47 1.45
N LYS A 181 -18.89 24.27 0.87
CA LYS A 181 -18.89 25.73 1.01
C LYS A 181 -20.30 26.24 1.30
N TYR A 182 -20.37 27.36 1.99
CA TYR A 182 -21.59 28.15 2.07
C TYR A 182 -21.81 28.93 0.76
N PRO A 183 -23.02 29.47 0.52
CA PRO A 183 -23.31 30.26 -0.69
C PRO A 183 -22.41 31.47 -0.89
N ASP A 184 -21.88 32.03 0.20
CA ASP A 184 -20.93 33.15 0.20
C ASP A 184 -19.48 32.71 -0.12
N GLY A 185 -19.25 31.42 -0.39
CA GLY A 185 -17.95 30.84 -0.69
C GLY A 185 -17.10 30.48 0.53
N THR A 186 -17.56 30.79 1.75
CA THR A 186 -16.84 30.43 2.97
C THR A 186 -16.79 28.90 3.17
N PRO A 187 -15.64 28.35 3.62
CA PRO A 187 -15.53 26.92 3.90
C PRO A 187 -16.44 26.49 5.06
N VAL A 188 -17.04 25.31 4.96
CA VAL A 188 -17.80 24.71 6.06
C VAL A 188 -16.82 24.02 7.01
N ALA A 189 -17.04 24.20 8.32
CA ALA A 189 -16.35 23.45 9.38
C ALA A 189 -17.22 22.29 9.86
N GLY A 190 -16.60 21.15 10.17
CA GLY A 190 -17.34 19.99 10.66
C GLY A 190 -16.60 18.67 10.39
N THR A 191 -17.35 17.58 10.45
CA THR A 191 -16.83 16.22 10.21
C THR A 191 -17.79 15.45 9.30
N ILE A 192 -17.27 14.78 8.29
CA ILE A 192 -18.01 13.78 7.54
C ILE A 192 -17.92 12.45 8.27
N ASN A 193 -19.06 11.92 8.67
CA ASN A 193 -19.22 10.54 9.08
C ASN A 193 -19.71 9.75 7.88
N TYR A 194 -19.04 8.67 7.53
CA TYR A 194 -19.38 7.90 6.35
C TYR A 194 -19.36 6.40 6.62
N SER A 195 -20.20 5.69 5.88
CA SER A 195 -20.19 4.23 5.86
C SER A 195 -20.24 3.73 4.43
N VAL A 196 -19.52 2.65 4.18
CA VAL A 196 -19.58 1.87 2.94
C VAL A 196 -20.05 0.48 3.31
N SER A 197 -21.11 0.02 2.68
CA SER A 197 -21.68 -1.31 2.95
C SER A 197 -22.03 -2.04 1.67
N SER A 198 -21.87 -3.35 1.70
CA SER A 198 -22.28 -4.29 0.66
C SER A 198 -22.74 -5.58 1.32
N SER A 199 -23.11 -6.59 0.53
CA SER A 199 -23.44 -7.92 1.04
C SER A 199 -22.28 -8.63 1.76
N LEU A 200 -21.02 -8.20 1.50
CA LEU A 200 -19.81 -8.86 2.00
C LEU A 200 -18.94 -7.99 2.90
N LEU A 201 -19.11 -6.66 2.84
CA LEU A 201 -18.25 -5.71 3.51
C LEU A 201 -19.06 -4.63 4.21
N SER A 202 -18.61 -4.21 5.38
CA SER A 202 -19.09 -3.02 6.06
C SER A 202 -17.89 -2.27 6.63
N PHE A 203 -17.76 -1.00 6.26
CA PHE A 203 -16.72 -0.10 6.71
C PHE A 203 -17.33 1.22 7.15
N GLN A 204 -16.80 1.81 8.22
CA GLN A 204 -17.20 3.14 8.72
C GLN A 204 -15.97 3.98 8.97
N GLY A 205 -16.08 5.26 8.75
CA GLY A 205 -15.02 6.21 8.99
C GLY A 205 -15.55 7.60 9.28
N ASN A 206 -14.64 8.47 9.70
CA ASN A 206 -14.88 9.89 9.81
C ASN A 206 -13.73 10.67 9.19
N ALA A 207 -14.02 11.82 8.62
CA ALA A 207 -13.06 12.72 8.02
C ALA A 207 -13.38 14.16 8.44
N PRO A 208 -12.54 14.81 9.27
CA PRO A 208 -12.69 16.19 9.60
C PRO A 208 -12.48 17.06 8.37
N LEU A 209 -13.24 18.16 8.25
CA LEU A 209 -13.06 19.12 7.19
C LEU A 209 -11.87 20.04 7.49
N SER A 210 -10.94 20.08 6.56
CA SER A 210 -9.85 21.07 6.54
C SER A 210 -10.16 22.08 5.43
N ASN A 211 -10.38 23.33 5.80
CA ASN A 211 -10.76 24.39 4.85
C ASN A 211 -11.94 23.98 3.94
N GLY A 212 -12.96 23.35 4.53
CA GLY A 212 -14.14 22.88 3.81
C GLY A 212 -13.95 21.58 3.00
N THR A 213 -12.79 20.97 3.03
CA THR A 213 -12.48 19.75 2.28
C THR A 213 -12.31 18.57 3.23
N ALA A 214 -12.97 17.46 2.90
CA ALA A 214 -12.77 16.17 3.56
C ALA A 214 -12.38 15.11 2.52
N GLN A 215 -11.54 14.17 2.94
CA GLN A 215 -11.17 12.99 2.15
C GLN A 215 -11.67 11.74 2.85
N CYS A 216 -12.69 11.11 2.28
CA CYS A 216 -13.28 9.87 2.78
C CYS A 216 -12.62 8.68 2.10
N VAL A 217 -11.86 7.88 2.82
CA VAL A 217 -11.28 6.63 2.32
C VAL A 217 -12.38 5.57 2.30
N LEU A 218 -12.79 5.14 1.11
CA LEU A 218 -13.95 4.26 0.95
C LEU A 218 -13.67 2.79 1.26
N PHE A 219 -12.41 2.35 1.17
CA PHE A 219 -12.01 0.97 1.41
C PHE A 219 -10.65 0.94 2.10
N ALA A 220 -10.51 0.07 3.08
CA ALA A 220 -9.24 -0.14 3.78
C ALA A 220 -8.21 -0.84 2.87
N ASN A 221 -8.69 -1.68 1.96
CA ASN A 221 -7.87 -2.42 1.00
C ASN A 221 -8.50 -2.37 -0.39
N PRO A 222 -7.79 -1.90 -1.44
CA PRO A 222 -8.32 -1.84 -2.81
C PRO A 222 -8.82 -3.18 -3.36
N SER A 223 -8.27 -4.31 -2.91
CA SER A 223 -8.72 -5.64 -3.32
C SER A 223 -10.15 -5.98 -2.86
N GLU A 224 -10.65 -5.31 -1.85
CA GLU A 224 -12.02 -5.51 -1.33
C GLU A 224 -13.10 -5.03 -2.32
N MET A 225 -12.75 -4.11 -3.22
CA MET A 225 -13.67 -3.59 -4.24
C MET A 225 -14.14 -4.65 -5.23
N GLY A 226 -13.32 -5.66 -5.51
CA GLY A 226 -13.66 -6.74 -6.44
C GLY A 226 -14.62 -7.78 -5.87
N LEU A 227 -14.93 -7.72 -4.58
CA LEU A 227 -15.71 -8.76 -3.89
C LEU A 227 -17.24 -8.56 -3.94
N SER A 228 -17.71 -7.39 -4.36
CA SER A 228 -19.15 -7.06 -4.32
C SER A 228 -19.66 -6.45 -5.61
N ALA A 229 -20.88 -6.82 -5.99
CA ALA A 229 -21.55 -6.31 -7.19
C ALA A 229 -22.12 -4.89 -7.01
N GLN A 230 -22.43 -4.49 -5.77
CA GLN A 230 -22.94 -3.15 -5.43
C GLN A 230 -22.49 -2.73 -4.05
N PHE A 231 -22.24 -1.42 -3.91
CA PHE A 231 -21.90 -0.76 -2.65
C PHE A 231 -22.89 0.37 -2.38
N GLN A 232 -23.30 0.51 -1.13
CA GLN A 232 -24.00 1.68 -0.64
C GLN A 232 -23.03 2.55 0.16
N ILE A 233 -22.92 3.82 -0.21
CA ILE A 233 -22.12 4.81 0.50
C ILE A 233 -23.08 5.79 1.15
N ASN A 234 -23.02 5.91 2.48
CA ASN A 234 -23.77 6.91 3.23
C ASN A 234 -22.80 7.95 3.76
N LEU A 235 -23.14 9.21 3.58
CA LEU A 235 -22.35 10.38 3.98
C LEU A 235 -23.23 11.28 4.86
N ASN A 236 -22.70 11.70 5.99
CA ASN A 236 -23.37 12.61 6.90
C ASN A 236 -22.39 13.68 7.41
N LEU A 237 -22.58 14.94 7.00
CA LEU A 237 -21.82 16.08 7.49
C LEU A 237 -22.46 16.60 8.77
N THR A 238 -21.68 16.64 9.84
CA THR A 238 -22.07 17.25 11.10
C THR A 238 -21.20 18.50 11.40
N ASP A 239 -21.78 19.49 12.05
CA ASP A 239 -21.04 20.62 12.60
C ASP A 239 -20.24 20.20 13.86
N THR A 240 -19.51 21.14 14.44
CA THR A 240 -18.71 20.92 15.67
C THR A 240 -19.57 20.64 16.92
N ALA A 241 -20.87 20.95 16.88
CA ALA A 241 -21.85 20.65 17.93
C ALA A 241 -22.59 19.31 17.72
N GLY A 242 -22.33 18.63 16.59
CA GLY A 242 -22.93 17.34 16.24
C GLY A 242 -24.26 17.44 15.48
N HIS A 243 -24.70 18.64 15.07
CA HIS A 243 -25.90 18.77 14.25
C HIS A 243 -25.64 18.40 12.81
N THR A 244 -26.55 17.67 12.18
CA THR A 244 -26.45 17.31 10.76
C THR A 244 -26.69 18.53 9.88
N LEU A 245 -25.66 18.88 9.11
CA LEU A 245 -25.71 19.97 8.12
C LEU A 245 -26.12 19.45 6.74
N TRP A 246 -25.73 18.22 6.39
CA TRP A 246 -25.97 17.63 5.10
C TRP A 246 -25.84 16.11 5.17
N GLN A 247 -26.60 15.40 4.33
CA GLN A 247 -26.49 13.95 4.21
C GLN A 247 -26.77 13.48 2.78
N MET A 248 -26.16 12.37 2.37
CA MET A 248 -26.37 11.72 1.08
C MET A 248 -26.17 10.22 1.19
N SER A 249 -26.97 9.46 0.42
CA SER A 249 -26.76 8.04 0.19
C SER A 249 -26.64 7.77 -1.30
N VAL A 250 -25.64 6.98 -1.70
CA VAL A 250 -25.37 6.64 -3.09
C VAL A 250 -25.17 5.13 -3.20
N ASN A 251 -25.83 4.53 -4.19
CA ASN A 251 -25.55 3.15 -4.61
C ASN A 251 -24.59 3.20 -5.81
N MET A 252 -23.49 2.49 -5.71
CA MET A 252 -22.47 2.38 -6.76
C MET A 252 -22.21 0.91 -7.09
N ASN A 253 -21.90 0.63 -8.34
CA ASN A 253 -21.37 -0.66 -8.75
C ASN A 253 -19.86 -0.57 -9.02
N PRO A 254 -19.11 -1.69 -8.98
CA PRO A 254 -17.66 -1.69 -9.21
C PRO A 254 -17.24 -1.14 -10.57
N ALA A 255 -18.09 -1.24 -11.59
CA ALA A 255 -17.81 -0.70 -12.93
C ALA A 255 -17.85 0.84 -12.95
N GLN A 256 -18.51 1.48 -11.98
CA GLN A 256 -18.55 2.93 -11.82
C GLN A 256 -17.36 3.46 -11.03
N VAL A 257 -16.66 2.55 -10.32
CA VAL A 257 -15.42 2.83 -9.60
C VAL A 257 -14.28 2.21 -10.42
N ASN A 258 -13.67 2.99 -11.29
CA ASN A 258 -12.62 2.50 -12.18
C ASN A 258 -11.36 2.13 -11.36
N ILE A 259 -11.14 0.83 -11.14
CA ILE A 259 -10.06 0.28 -10.30
C ILE A 259 -8.66 0.57 -10.88
N GLY A 260 -8.56 0.87 -12.17
CA GLY A 260 -7.29 1.16 -12.86
C GLY A 260 -6.82 2.61 -12.79
N ALA A 261 -7.70 3.53 -12.40
CA ALA A 261 -7.41 4.95 -12.30
C ALA A 261 -8.18 5.55 -11.12
N VAL A 262 -7.76 5.24 -9.91
CA VAL A 262 -8.32 5.90 -8.73
C VAL A 262 -7.86 7.34 -8.69
N GLN A 263 -8.55 8.15 -9.47
CA GLN A 263 -8.53 9.58 -9.27
C GLN A 263 -9.55 9.89 -8.18
N SER A 264 -9.14 10.67 -7.20
CA SER A 264 -10.04 11.25 -6.21
C SER A 264 -11.13 12.02 -6.95
N SER A 265 -12.34 11.47 -7.00
CA SER A 265 -13.50 12.22 -7.50
C SER A 265 -13.81 13.31 -6.48
N ALA A 266 -13.75 14.57 -6.89
CA ALA A 266 -14.13 15.69 -6.05
C ALA A 266 -15.61 16.03 -6.26
N LEU A 267 -16.39 16.00 -5.19
CA LEU A 267 -17.76 16.47 -5.18
C LEU A 267 -17.84 17.84 -4.48
N ASN A 268 -18.31 18.83 -5.18
CA ASN A 268 -18.53 20.17 -4.62
C ASN A 268 -19.98 20.30 -4.11
N VAL A 269 -20.13 20.62 -2.84
CA VAL A 269 -21.43 20.73 -2.17
C VAL A 269 -21.59 22.14 -1.60
N VAL A 270 -22.72 22.77 -1.92
CA VAL A 270 -23.11 24.05 -1.30
C VAL A 270 -24.09 23.76 -0.16
N VAL A 271 -23.70 24.13 1.05
CA VAL A 271 -24.51 23.94 2.27
C VAL A 271 -25.20 25.24 2.62
N GLN A 272 -26.52 25.20 2.80
CA GLN A 272 -27.27 26.40 3.27
C GLN A 272 -26.96 26.64 4.75
N LYS A 273 -26.63 27.88 5.10
CA LYS A 273 -26.59 28.28 6.51
C LYS A 273 -28.03 28.25 7.08
N LEU A 274 -28.21 27.52 8.16
CA LEU A 274 -29.46 27.49 8.92
C LEU A 274 -29.64 28.78 9.72
#